data_70c680e115fb7ae711db5ddab2fae395
#
_entry.id   70c680e115fb7ae711db5ddab2fae395
#
_cell.length_a   1.000
_cell.length_b   1.000
_cell.length_c   1.000
_cell.angle_alpha   90.00
_cell.angle_beta   90.00
_cell.angle_gamma   90.00
#
_symmetry.space_group_name_H-M   'P 1'
#
loop_
_entity.id
_entity.type
_entity.pdbx_description
1 polymer ?
#
loop_
_entity_poly.entity_id
_entity_poly.type
_entity_poly.pdbx_seq_one_letter_code
_entity_poly.pdbx_strand_id
1 'polypeptide(L)'
;MKTIDDLVNILTLKKEDSQTYTGISKTIGNSRVFGGQVLAQALHAAYQTIPNDRFVHSLHSYFLLPGDLTIPITFKVTEMRNGGSFSTRRVTAIQKNNTIFILAASFHKKEDGYEHQEPIKTSIKQPEELLSWSELLSQYGNFIPSQLRDFLSIERPIDFKPVQVLNPMERKDLPPVEDMWFKLKGNTSDLELTLKHQILTYISDYNILNAALKPNASKASIGNTQMASLDHSMWFFRDFDFNDWMLFSVVSPSTSGARGLATGNIFTRDGVLIATVAQEGLLRPLKNK
;
A
#
# COMPACT_ATOMS: atom_id res chain seq x y z
N MET A 1 -4.71 14.42 -6.44
CA MET A 1 -5.47 13.85 -5.31
C MET A 1 -4.88 14.46 -4.06
N LYS A 2 -5.55 15.47 -3.49
CA LYS A 2 -4.99 16.32 -2.43
C LYS A 2 -5.64 16.09 -1.06
N THR A 3 -6.90 15.71 -1.05
CA THR A 3 -7.74 15.57 0.15
C THR A 3 -8.14 14.12 0.41
N ILE A 4 -8.62 13.84 1.64
CA ILE A 4 -9.20 12.54 1.98
C ILE A 4 -10.42 12.26 1.09
N ASP A 5 -11.25 13.27 0.81
CA ASP A 5 -12.43 13.12 -0.04
C ASP A 5 -12.03 12.72 -1.48
N ASP A 6 -10.94 13.27 -2.01
CA ASP A 6 -10.39 12.83 -3.30
C ASP A 6 -10.00 11.34 -3.26
N LEU A 7 -9.39 10.88 -2.16
CA LEU A 7 -9.01 9.48 -1.97
C LEU A 7 -10.25 8.60 -1.84
N VAL A 8 -11.21 8.97 -1.01
CA VAL A 8 -12.49 8.26 -0.84
C VAL A 8 -13.21 8.13 -2.18
N ASN A 9 -13.30 9.23 -2.94
CA ASN A 9 -13.94 9.24 -4.25
C ASN A 9 -13.27 8.28 -5.26
N ILE A 10 -11.93 8.16 -5.23
CA ILE A 10 -11.23 7.23 -6.12
C ILE A 10 -11.40 5.77 -5.68
N LEU A 11 -11.54 5.51 -4.37
CA LEU A 11 -11.75 4.17 -3.83
C LEU A 11 -13.20 3.70 -3.96
N THR A 12 -14.16 4.61 -4.01
CA THR A 12 -15.58 4.29 -4.16
C THR A 12 -15.88 3.90 -5.60
N LEU A 13 -16.46 2.72 -5.78
CA LEU A 13 -16.81 2.15 -7.07
C LEU A 13 -18.26 2.41 -7.44
N LYS A 14 -18.53 2.58 -8.73
CA LYS A 14 -19.88 2.57 -9.27
C LYS A 14 -20.35 1.11 -9.38
N LYS A 15 -21.50 0.80 -8.79
CA LYS A 15 -22.13 -0.50 -8.92
C LYS A 15 -22.81 -0.62 -10.29
N GLU A 16 -22.49 -1.65 -11.05
CA GLU A 16 -23.13 -1.94 -12.34
C GLU A 16 -24.22 -3.03 -12.20
N ASP A 17 -23.92 -4.08 -11.40
CA ASP A 17 -24.87 -5.13 -11.02
C ASP A 17 -24.55 -5.68 -9.62
N SER A 18 -25.10 -6.84 -9.24
CA SER A 18 -24.89 -7.45 -7.91
C SER A 18 -23.44 -7.86 -7.62
N GLN A 19 -22.63 -8.08 -8.64
CA GLN A 19 -21.26 -8.63 -8.53
C GLN A 19 -20.23 -7.86 -9.38
N THR A 20 -20.67 -6.81 -10.11
CA THR A 20 -19.80 -6.04 -11.01
C THR A 20 -19.76 -4.58 -10.59
N TYR A 21 -18.56 -4.05 -10.49
CA TYR A 21 -18.29 -2.67 -10.08
C TYR A 21 -17.28 -2.04 -11.03
N THR A 22 -17.36 -0.73 -11.23
CA THR A 22 -16.46 0.03 -12.10
C THR A 22 -15.79 1.15 -11.33
N GLY A 23 -14.47 1.25 -11.43
CA GLY A 23 -13.64 2.28 -10.82
C GLY A 23 -12.87 3.07 -11.86
N ILE A 24 -12.70 4.37 -11.60
CA ILE A 24 -11.78 5.23 -12.35
C ILE A 24 -10.42 5.19 -11.69
N SER A 25 -9.37 5.57 -12.44
CA SER A 25 -8.00 5.60 -11.95
C SER A 25 -7.42 7.00 -11.99
N LYS A 26 -6.55 7.32 -11.03
CA LYS A 26 -5.72 8.53 -11.04
C LYS A 26 -4.25 8.15 -10.85
N THR A 27 -3.37 8.92 -11.47
CA THR A 27 -1.93 8.74 -11.29
C THR A 27 -1.49 9.27 -9.92
N ILE A 28 -0.48 8.62 -9.36
CA ILE A 28 0.34 9.13 -8.25
C ILE A 28 1.73 9.58 -8.74
N GLY A 29 1.86 9.89 -10.05
CA GLY A 29 3.11 10.29 -10.71
C GLY A 29 3.70 9.23 -11.64
N ASN A 30 3.10 8.06 -11.71
CA ASN A 30 3.51 6.99 -12.62
C ASN A 30 2.67 7.00 -13.91
N SER A 31 3.19 6.38 -14.97
CA SER A 31 2.46 6.16 -16.24
C SER A 31 1.45 5.01 -16.18
N ARG A 32 1.34 4.33 -15.06
CA ARG A 32 0.46 3.17 -14.83
C ARG A 32 -0.40 3.41 -13.60
N VAL A 33 -1.49 2.66 -13.49
CA VAL A 33 -2.33 2.67 -12.28
C VAL A 33 -1.49 2.22 -11.08
N PHE A 34 -1.63 2.92 -9.96
CA PHE A 34 -0.98 2.56 -8.70
C PHE A 34 -1.55 1.25 -8.15
N GLY A 35 -0.68 0.32 -7.74
CA GLY A 35 -1.11 -0.99 -7.24
C GLY A 35 -2.00 -0.89 -6.01
N GLY A 36 -1.65 -0.02 -5.07
CA GLY A 36 -2.46 0.24 -3.87
C GLY A 36 -3.88 0.72 -4.19
N GLN A 37 -4.09 1.45 -5.30
CA GLN A 37 -5.42 1.84 -5.75
C GLN A 37 -6.22 0.62 -6.22
N VAL A 38 -5.62 -0.25 -7.02
CA VAL A 38 -6.30 -1.47 -7.53
C VAL A 38 -6.63 -2.41 -6.38
N LEU A 39 -5.70 -2.58 -5.41
CA LEU A 39 -5.91 -3.35 -4.19
C LEU A 39 -7.12 -2.85 -3.39
N ALA A 40 -7.14 -1.55 -3.09
CA ALA A 40 -8.19 -0.94 -2.27
C ALA A 40 -9.55 -0.94 -2.97
N GLN A 41 -9.59 -0.70 -4.28
CA GLN A 41 -10.80 -0.80 -5.09
C GLN A 41 -11.32 -2.24 -5.16
N ALA A 42 -10.45 -3.24 -5.31
CA ALA A 42 -10.84 -4.64 -5.28
C ALA A 42 -11.41 -5.05 -3.91
N LEU A 43 -10.80 -4.55 -2.81
CA LEU A 43 -11.33 -4.75 -1.45
C LEU A 43 -12.68 -4.06 -1.28
N HIS A 44 -12.87 -2.83 -1.82
CA HIS A 44 -14.18 -2.16 -1.84
C HIS A 44 -15.25 -3.05 -2.52
N ALA A 45 -14.97 -3.56 -3.73
CA ALA A 45 -15.89 -4.42 -4.45
C ALA A 45 -16.27 -5.67 -3.64
N ALA A 46 -15.29 -6.30 -2.96
CA ALA A 46 -15.51 -7.45 -2.10
C ALA A 46 -16.44 -7.13 -0.92
N TYR A 47 -16.23 -5.99 -0.26
CA TYR A 47 -17.07 -5.51 0.85
C TYR A 47 -18.54 -5.30 0.45
N GLN A 48 -18.83 -4.90 -0.79
CA GLN A 48 -20.20 -4.70 -1.27
C GLN A 48 -21.03 -5.99 -1.37
N THR A 49 -20.42 -7.16 -1.19
CA THR A 49 -21.07 -8.47 -1.38
C THR A 49 -21.10 -9.34 -0.13
N ILE A 50 -20.63 -8.81 1.01
CA ILE A 50 -20.61 -9.55 2.28
C ILE A 50 -21.64 -8.95 3.27
N PRO A 51 -22.07 -9.70 4.30
CA PRO A 51 -22.83 -9.15 5.41
C PRO A 51 -22.07 -8.05 6.15
N ASN A 52 -22.79 -7.04 6.66
CA ASN A 52 -22.22 -5.86 7.32
C ASN A 52 -21.53 -6.15 8.68
N ASP A 53 -21.72 -7.36 9.24
CA ASP A 53 -21.14 -7.79 10.53
C ASP A 53 -19.74 -8.41 10.38
N ARG A 54 -19.16 -8.36 9.19
CA ARG A 54 -17.88 -9.00 8.87
C ARG A 54 -16.86 -8.01 8.35
N PHE A 55 -15.62 -8.17 8.79
CA PHE A 55 -14.50 -7.31 8.45
C PHE A 55 -13.38 -8.13 7.82
N VAL A 56 -12.64 -7.54 6.90
CA VAL A 56 -11.49 -8.21 6.29
C VAL A 56 -10.46 -8.54 7.38
N HIS A 57 -9.99 -9.79 7.38
CA HIS A 57 -8.87 -10.21 8.22
C HIS A 57 -7.66 -10.62 7.39
N SER A 58 -7.84 -10.96 6.10
CA SER A 58 -6.72 -11.23 5.20
C SER A 58 -7.11 -11.01 3.73
N LEU A 59 -6.11 -10.62 2.93
CA LEU A 59 -6.21 -10.58 1.47
C LEU A 59 -4.89 -11.03 0.84
N HIS A 60 -5.00 -11.64 -0.36
CA HIS A 60 -3.89 -12.12 -1.16
C HIS A 60 -4.16 -11.81 -2.63
N SER A 61 -3.17 -11.30 -3.34
CA SER A 61 -3.36 -10.79 -4.69
C SER A 61 -2.16 -10.99 -5.61
N TYR A 62 -2.41 -10.97 -6.92
CA TYR A 62 -1.38 -10.93 -7.96
C TYR A 62 -1.66 -9.81 -8.96
N PHE A 63 -0.61 -9.05 -9.31
CA PHE A 63 -0.59 -8.10 -10.39
C PHE A 63 -0.15 -8.80 -11.67
N LEU A 64 -1.03 -8.92 -12.65
CA LEU A 64 -0.81 -9.71 -13.86
C LEU A 64 -0.35 -8.84 -15.04
N LEU A 65 -0.98 -7.65 -15.21
CA LEU A 65 -0.68 -6.71 -16.26
C LEU A 65 -0.72 -5.27 -15.73
N PRO A 66 0.04 -4.34 -16.34
CA PRO A 66 -0.02 -2.94 -15.96
C PRO A 66 -1.39 -2.34 -16.28
N GLY A 67 -1.99 -1.63 -15.32
CA GLY A 67 -3.24 -0.91 -15.51
C GLY A 67 -3.05 0.37 -16.36
N ASP A 68 -4.00 0.61 -17.27
CA ASP A 68 -4.09 1.79 -18.12
C ASP A 68 -4.88 2.90 -17.39
N LEU A 69 -4.29 4.08 -17.22
CA LEU A 69 -4.90 5.22 -16.53
C LEU A 69 -6.07 5.85 -17.29
N THR A 70 -6.16 5.60 -18.61
CA THR A 70 -7.12 6.29 -19.50
C THR A 70 -8.48 5.62 -19.57
N ILE A 71 -8.58 4.39 -19.06
CA ILE A 71 -9.82 3.60 -19.11
C ILE A 71 -10.20 3.10 -17.72
N PRO A 72 -11.51 2.97 -17.44
CA PRO A 72 -11.98 2.40 -16.16
C PRO A 72 -11.53 0.96 -15.95
N ILE A 73 -11.50 0.54 -14.69
CA ILE A 73 -11.27 -0.84 -14.28
C ILE A 73 -12.60 -1.46 -13.90
N THR A 74 -12.92 -2.61 -14.46
CA THR A 74 -14.09 -3.40 -14.07
C THR A 74 -13.66 -4.46 -13.06
N PHE A 75 -14.31 -4.47 -11.88
CA PHE A 75 -14.09 -5.43 -10.81
C PHE A 75 -15.27 -6.41 -10.77
N LYS A 76 -15.00 -7.69 -11.02
CA LYS A 76 -15.99 -8.78 -10.91
C LYS A 76 -15.74 -9.58 -9.64
N VAL A 77 -16.75 -9.67 -8.79
CA VAL A 77 -16.70 -10.40 -7.52
C VAL A 77 -17.31 -11.79 -7.71
N THR A 78 -16.61 -12.80 -7.21
CA THR A 78 -17.12 -14.17 -7.12
C THR A 78 -17.24 -14.55 -5.65
N GLU A 79 -18.42 -14.97 -5.23
CA GLU A 79 -18.67 -15.51 -3.90
C GLU A 79 -18.10 -16.93 -3.81
N MET A 80 -17.04 -17.09 -3.00
CA MET A 80 -16.38 -18.38 -2.80
C MET A 80 -16.95 -19.14 -1.61
N ARG A 81 -17.31 -18.41 -0.56
CA ARG A 81 -17.86 -18.99 0.68
C ARG A 81 -18.71 -17.96 1.45
N ASN A 82 -19.83 -18.42 1.98
CA ASN A 82 -20.64 -17.76 2.99
C ASN A 82 -20.88 -18.75 4.14
N GLY A 83 -19.98 -18.76 5.16
CA GLY A 83 -20.12 -19.58 6.37
C GLY A 83 -20.76 -18.82 7.52
N GLY A 84 -20.87 -19.44 8.69
CA GLY A 84 -21.41 -18.83 9.89
C GLY A 84 -20.62 -17.61 10.36
N SER A 85 -19.29 -17.76 10.54
CA SER A 85 -18.38 -16.69 10.99
C SER A 85 -17.55 -16.09 9.85
N PHE A 86 -17.23 -16.85 8.78
CA PHE A 86 -16.33 -16.43 7.70
C PHE A 86 -17.04 -16.30 6.35
N SER A 87 -16.61 -15.32 5.57
CA SER A 87 -16.94 -15.17 4.14
C SER A 87 -15.67 -15.00 3.33
N THR A 88 -15.63 -15.57 2.11
CA THR A 88 -14.49 -15.42 1.19
C THR A 88 -14.98 -14.91 -0.16
N ARG A 89 -14.28 -13.94 -0.71
CA ARG A 89 -14.55 -13.35 -2.04
C ARG A 89 -13.31 -13.41 -2.90
N ARG A 90 -13.49 -13.71 -4.17
CA ARG A 90 -12.49 -13.52 -5.21
C ARG A 90 -12.91 -12.32 -6.05
N VAL A 91 -11.97 -11.43 -6.32
CA VAL A 91 -12.18 -10.27 -7.20
C VAL A 91 -11.22 -10.37 -8.37
N THR A 92 -11.74 -10.15 -9.57
CA THR A 92 -10.97 -10.09 -10.82
C THR A 92 -11.11 -8.66 -11.38
N ALA A 93 -9.99 -7.95 -11.51
CA ALA A 93 -9.96 -6.62 -12.14
C ALA A 93 -9.62 -6.75 -13.62
N ILE A 94 -10.39 -6.10 -14.48
CA ILE A 94 -10.38 -6.28 -15.94
C ILE A 94 -10.28 -4.93 -16.64
N GLN A 95 -9.40 -4.82 -17.63
CA GLN A 95 -9.35 -3.73 -18.61
C GLN A 95 -9.19 -4.30 -20.03
N LYS A 96 -9.87 -3.75 -21.02
CA LYS A 96 -9.78 -4.21 -22.44
C LYS A 96 -9.92 -5.74 -22.58
N ASN A 97 -10.85 -6.35 -21.84
CA ASN A 97 -11.07 -7.80 -21.79
C ASN A 97 -9.89 -8.62 -21.22
N ASN A 98 -8.83 -8.00 -20.70
CA ASN A 98 -7.72 -8.69 -20.06
C ASN A 98 -7.85 -8.59 -18.54
N THR A 99 -7.60 -9.69 -17.86
CA THR A 99 -7.42 -9.69 -16.40
C THR A 99 -6.08 -9.02 -16.07
N ILE A 100 -6.14 -7.87 -15.39
CA ILE A 100 -4.93 -7.12 -14.99
C ILE A 100 -4.51 -7.43 -13.55
N PHE A 101 -5.45 -7.90 -12.72
CA PHE A 101 -5.22 -8.15 -11.29
C PHE A 101 -6.26 -9.14 -10.75
N ILE A 102 -5.87 -9.94 -9.77
CA ILE A 102 -6.75 -10.84 -9.02
C ILE A 102 -6.50 -10.68 -7.52
N LEU A 103 -7.58 -10.81 -6.73
CA LEU A 103 -7.53 -10.76 -5.27
C LEU A 103 -8.46 -11.82 -4.69
N ALA A 104 -8.01 -12.50 -3.62
CA ALA A 104 -8.85 -13.28 -2.73
C ALA A 104 -8.84 -12.61 -1.35
N ALA A 105 -10.02 -12.29 -0.81
CA ALA A 105 -10.17 -11.68 0.52
C ALA A 105 -11.06 -12.55 1.39
N SER A 106 -10.67 -12.69 2.67
CA SER A 106 -11.43 -13.38 3.69
C SER A 106 -11.89 -12.40 4.77
N PHE A 107 -13.13 -12.57 5.20
CA PHE A 107 -13.83 -11.69 6.14
C PHE A 107 -14.34 -12.51 7.31
N HIS A 108 -14.26 -11.94 8.51
CA HIS A 108 -14.62 -12.60 9.76
C HIS A 108 -15.53 -11.68 10.60
N LYS A 109 -16.44 -12.28 11.36
CA LYS A 109 -17.16 -11.58 12.42
C LYS A 109 -16.19 -11.22 13.55
N LYS A 110 -16.52 -10.19 14.32
CA LYS A 110 -15.79 -9.92 15.56
C LYS A 110 -16.10 -11.01 16.57
N GLU A 111 -15.07 -11.65 17.10
CA GLU A 111 -15.15 -12.69 18.11
C GLU A 111 -14.00 -12.48 19.11
N ASP A 112 -14.24 -12.78 20.39
CA ASP A 112 -13.19 -12.78 21.41
C ASP A 112 -12.26 -13.97 21.24
N GLY A 113 -10.98 -13.78 21.55
CA GLY A 113 -9.96 -14.83 21.38
C GLY A 113 -8.70 -14.59 22.20
N TYR A 114 -7.67 -15.38 21.93
CA TYR A 114 -6.34 -15.19 22.51
C TYR A 114 -5.64 -14.01 21.88
N GLU A 115 -4.89 -13.25 22.70
CA GLU A 115 -4.19 -12.03 22.29
C GLU A 115 -2.67 -12.20 22.39
N HIS A 116 -2.00 -11.84 21.31
CA HIS A 116 -0.55 -11.71 21.22
C HIS A 116 -0.19 -10.75 20.09
N GLN A 117 0.89 -10.01 20.23
CA GLN A 117 1.50 -9.23 19.14
C GLN A 117 3.01 -9.09 19.32
N GLU A 118 3.71 -8.85 18.22
CA GLU A 118 5.10 -8.42 18.25
C GLU A 118 5.18 -6.97 18.76
N PRO A 119 6.15 -6.63 19.63
CA PRO A 119 6.31 -5.25 20.09
C PRO A 119 6.86 -4.35 19.01
N ILE A 120 6.49 -3.07 19.03
CA ILE A 120 7.11 -2.04 18.20
C ILE A 120 8.59 -1.87 18.59
N LYS A 121 9.45 -1.59 17.61
CA LYS A 121 10.87 -1.28 17.86
C LYS A 121 11.01 0.04 18.62
N THR A 122 11.61 0.02 19.80
CA THR A 122 11.76 1.19 20.67
C THR A 122 12.81 2.20 20.21
N SER A 123 13.70 1.83 19.31
CA SER A 123 14.79 2.69 18.80
C SER A 123 14.39 3.59 17.61
N ILE A 124 13.11 3.58 17.22
CA ILE A 124 12.63 4.39 16.08
C ILE A 124 12.38 5.83 16.55
N LYS A 125 12.97 6.80 15.84
CA LYS A 125 12.72 8.23 16.06
C LYS A 125 11.24 8.55 15.89
N GLN A 126 10.75 9.46 16.74
CA GLN A 126 9.36 9.90 16.70
C GLN A 126 9.09 10.86 15.52
N PRO A 127 7.86 11.01 15.06
CA PRO A 127 7.54 11.86 13.92
C PRO A 127 7.97 13.32 14.07
N GLU A 128 8.00 13.86 15.28
CA GLU A 128 8.40 15.23 15.57
C GLU A 128 9.90 15.51 15.33
N GLU A 129 10.71 14.44 15.34
CA GLU A 129 12.16 14.51 15.11
C GLU A 129 12.51 14.34 13.61
N LEU A 130 11.53 14.14 12.75
CA LEU A 130 11.70 13.75 11.35
C LEU A 130 11.10 14.80 10.40
N LEU A 131 11.73 14.93 9.24
CA LEU A 131 11.21 15.73 8.14
C LEU A 131 10.23 14.92 7.28
N SER A 132 9.13 15.53 6.91
CA SER A 132 8.20 14.99 5.91
C SER A 132 8.82 15.05 4.50
N TRP A 133 8.21 14.34 3.56
CA TRP A 133 8.60 14.41 2.15
C TRP A 133 8.54 15.84 1.60
N SER A 134 7.56 16.65 1.99
CA SER A 134 7.45 18.04 1.56
C SER A 134 8.55 18.92 2.17
N GLU A 135 8.91 18.70 3.42
CA GLU A 135 10.02 19.42 4.09
C GLU A 135 11.37 19.01 3.51
N LEU A 136 11.59 17.70 3.25
CA LEU A 136 12.78 17.20 2.56
C LEU A 136 12.93 17.82 1.16
N LEU A 137 11.82 17.91 0.42
CA LEU A 137 11.80 18.54 -0.90
C LEU A 137 12.13 20.03 -0.82
N SER A 138 11.57 20.75 0.16
CA SER A 138 11.81 22.18 0.37
C SER A 138 13.28 22.47 0.73
N GLN A 139 13.86 21.65 1.62
CA GLN A 139 15.23 21.88 2.12
C GLN A 139 16.31 21.35 1.16
N TYR A 140 16.07 20.22 0.50
CA TYR A 140 17.11 19.51 -0.24
C TYR A 140 16.76 19.28 -1.71
N GLY A 141 15.67 19.87 -2.24
CA GLY A 141 15.15 19.61 -3.59
C GLY A 141 16.19 19.75 -4.70
N ASN A 142 17.15 20.67 -4.56
CA ASN A 142 18.23 20.87 -5.54
C ASN A 142 19.24 19.71 -5.60
N PHE A 143 19.34 18.91 -4.53
CA PHE A 143 20.24 17.75 -4.44
C PHE A 143 19.51 16.44 -4.71
N ILE A 144 18.17 16.44 -4.78
CA ILE A 144 17.36 15.24 -5.04
C ILE A 144 17.30 14.99 -6.55
N PRO A 145 17.56 13.76 -7.03
CA PRO A 145 17.40 13.39 -8.42
C PRO A 145 16.00 13.73 -8.95
N SER A 146 15.90 14.21 -10.21
CA SER A 146 14.65 14.73 -10.79
C SER A 146 13.47 13.78 -10.63
N GLN A 147 13.64 12.49 -10.94
CA GLN A 147 12.57 11.49 -10.84
C GLN A 147 12.03 11.34 -9.42
N LEU A 148 12.93 11.35 -8.41
CA LEU A 148 12.51 11.30 -7.00
C LEU A 148 11.89 12.61 -6.57
N ARG A 149 12.42 13.74 -7.02
CA ARG A 149 11.85 15.08 -6.77
C ARG A 149 10.43 15.18 -7.31
N ASP A 150 10.20 14.75 -8.56
CA ASP A 150 8.88 14.74 -9.19
C ASP A 150 7.90 13.87 -8.40
N PHE A 151 8.32 12.69 -7.95
CA PHE A 151 7.51 11.84 -7.08
C PHE A 151 7.18 12.48 -5.73
N LEU A 152 8.15 13.10 -5.07
CA LEU A 152 7.96 13.76 -3.77
C LEU A 152 7.09 15.02 -3.88
N SER A 153 7.10 15.72 -5.02
CA SER A 153 6.32 16.94 -5.26
C SER A 153 4.82 16.69 -5.43
N ILE A 154 4.40 15.46 -5.65
CA ILE A 154 2.99 15.14 -5.84
C ILE A 154 2.23 15.35 -4.54
N GLU A 155 1.21 16.19 -4.57
CA GLU A 155 0.31 16.39 -3.44
C GLU A 155 -0.53 15.14 -3.18
N ARG A 156 -0.61 14.74 -1.90
CA ARG A 156 -1.33 13.57 -1.41
C ARG A 156 -2.08 13.89 -0.13
N PRO A 157 -3.19 13.17 0.14
CA PRO A 157 -3.89 13.28 1.42
C PRO A 157 -3.17 12.56 2.57
N ILE A 158 -1.91 12.18 2.37
CA ILE A 158 -1.09 11.43 3.32
C ILE A 158 0.22 12.16 3.52
N ASP A 159 0.61 12.40 4.75
CA ASP A 159 1.96 12.81 5.11
C ASP A 159 2.82 11.58 5.37
N PHE A 160 4.05 11.61 4.86
CA PHE A 160 5.07 10.58 5.08
C PHE A 160 6.32 11.19 5.68
N LYS A 161 6.87 10.53 6.71
CA LYS A 161 8.12 10.88 7.36
C LYS A 161 9.05 9.67 7.41
N PRO A 162 10.01 9.54 6.49
CA PRO A 162 10.95 8.43 6.51
C PRO A 162 11.87 8.53 7.74
N VAL A 163 12.06 7.42 8.45
CA VAL A 163 12.98 7.36 9.60
C VAL A 163 14.42 7.39 9.13
N GLN A 164 14.73 6.70 8.04
CA GLN A 164 16.05 6.69 7.40
C GLN A 164 16.01 7.53 6.13
N VAL A 165 16.56 8.72 6.19
CA VAL A 165 16.74 9.56 5.01
C VAL A 165 18.05 9.19 4.33
N LEU A 166 17.97 8.80 3.05
CA LEU A 166 19.15 8.48 2.25
C LEU A 166 19.81 9.78 1.77
N ASN A 167 21.12 9.89 1.96
CA ASN A 167 21.89 10.92 1.29
C ASN A 167 22.03 10.54 -0.20
N PRO A 168 21.42 11.26 -1.15
CA PRO A 168 21.49 10.92 -2.57
C PRO A 168 22.90 11.07 -3.17
N MET A 169 23.81 11.74 -2.47
CA MET A 169 25.21 11.91 -2.87
C MET A 169 26.09 10.72 -2.45
N GLU A 170 25.63 9.89 -1.51
CA GLU A 170 26.35 8.71 -1.05
C GLU A 170 25.75 7.44 -1.67
N ARG A 171 26.48 6.84 -2.60
CA ARG A 171 26.13 5.53 -3.16
C ARG A 171 26.76 4.42 -2.34
N LYS A 172 26.05 3.94 -1.33
CA LYS A 172 26.47 2.79 -0.51
C LYS A 172 25.33 1.83 -0.29
N ASP A 173 25.64 0.56 -0.13
CA ASP A 173 24.69 -0.47 0.26
C ASP A 173 24.22 -0.22 1.70
N LEU A 174 22.96 -0.45 1.96
CA LEU A 174 22.29 -0.11 3.20
C LEU A 174 21.55 -1.34 3.77
N PRO A 175 21.25 -1.36 5.05
CA PRO A 175 20.42 -2.41 5.63
C PRO A 175 19.08 -2.56 4.89
N PRO A 176 18.54 -3.79 4.77
CA PRO A 176 17.27 -4.07 4.09
C PRO A 176 16.06 -3.65 4.94
N VAL A 177 16.01 -2.40 5.39
CA VAL A 177 14.99 -1.87 6.28
C VAL A 177 14.44 -0.55 5.74
N GLU A 178 13.13 -0.38 5.79
CA GLU A 178 12.43 0.86 5.48
C GLU A 178 11.41 1.12 6.57
N ASP A 179 11.68 2.05 7.47
CA ASP A 179 10.73 2.48 8.48
C ASP A 179 10.17 3.86 8.09
N MET A 180 8.86 4.00 8.11
CA MET A 180 8.20 5.23 7.69
C MET A 180 6.96 5.51 8.52
N TRP A 181 6.91 6.70 9.11
CA TRP A 181 5.68 7.21 9.68
C TRP A 181 4.77 7.77 8.60
N PHE A 182 3.48 7.52 8.71
CA PHE A 182 2.47 8.13 7.86
C PHE A 182 1.27 8.60 8.67
N LYS A 183 0.58 9.62 8.15
CA LYS A 183 -0.62 10.20 8.75
C LYS A 183 -1.54 10.72 7.66
N LEU A 184 -2.85 10.53 7.79
CA LEU A 184 -3.83 11.17 6.92
C LEU A 184 -3.94 12.66 7.25
N LYS A 185 -4.09 13.49 6.21
CA LYS A 185 -4.35 14.93 6.34
C LYS A 185 -5.85 15.19 6.47
N GLY A 186 -6.23 16.04 7.42
CA GLY A 186 -7.63 16.44 7.60
C GLY A 186 -8.36 15.60 8.65
N ASN A 187 -9.69 15.69 8.64
CA ASN A 187 -10.54 14.99 9.60
C ASN A 187 -10.75 13.53 9.19
N THR A 188 -10.49 12.60 10.11
CA THR A 188 -10.62 11.16 9.92
C THR A 188 -11.61 10.51 10.88
N SER A 189 -12.24 11.29 11.78
CA SER A 189 -13.11 10.79 12.86
C SER A 189 -14.34 10.04 12.35
N ASP A 190 -14.85 10.40 11.17
CA ASP A 190 -16.11 9.89 10.64
C ASP A 190 -15.90 8.74 9.63
N LEU A 191 -14.65 8.25 9.49
CA LEU A 191 -14.36 7.16 8.59
C LEU A 191 -14.85 5.83 9.16
N GLU A 192 -15.72 5.17 8.41
CA GLU A 192 -16.17 3.80 8.71
C GLU A 192 -14.99 2.81 8.70
N LEU A 193 -15.03 1.77 9.56
CA LEU A 193 -13.94 0.78 9.65
C LEU A 193 -13.64 0.11 8.32
N THR A 194 -14.66 -0.21 7.53
CA THR A 194 -14.49 -0.79 6.19
C THR A 194 -13.72 0.13 5.25
N LEU A 195 -13.95 1.44 5.32
CA LEU A 195 -13.21 2.44 4.55
C LEU A 195 -11.78 2.61 5.09
N LYS A 196 -11.59 2.57 6.43
CA LYS A 196 -10.24 2.56 7.04
C LYS A 196 -9.39 1.39 6.51
N HIS A 197 -9.97 0.18 6.41
CA HIS A 197 -9.29 -0.98 5.81
C HIS A 197 -8.87 -0.73 4.35
N GLN A 198 -9.75 -0.12 3.54
CA GLN A 198 -9.43 0.19 2.14
C GLN A 198 -8.32 1.24 2.04
N ILE A 199 -8.37 2.30 2.85
CA ILE A 199 -7.33 3.33 2.90
C ILE A 199 -5.99 2.74 3.36
N LEU A 200 -6.00 1.88 4.39
CA LEU A 200 -4.78 1.22 4.87
C LEU A 200 -4.19 0.30 3.78
N THR A 201 -5.05 -0.43 3.06
CA THR A 201 -4.64 -1.26 1.92
C THR A 201 -4.04 -0.40 0.79
N TYR A 202 -4.60 0.79 0.52
CA TYR A 202 -4.01 1.74 -0.43
C TYR A 202 -2.63 2.21 0.02
N ILE A 203 -2.44 2.51 1.31
CA ILE A 203 -1.18 3.01 1.87
C ILE A 203 -0.11 1.92 1.89
N SER A 204 -0.48 0.67 2.13
CA SER A 204 0.45 -0.46 2.32
C SER A 204 1.34 -0.76 1.11
N ASP A 205 0.95 -0.31 -0.10
CA ASP A 205 1.76 -0.44 -1.33
C ASP A 205 2.79 0.68 -1.51
N TYR A 206 2.76 1.73 -0.66
CA TYR A 206 3.77 2.79 -0.75
C TYR A 206 5.13 2.31 -0.24
N ASN A 207 6.15 2.42 -1.10
CA ASN A 207 7.58 2.25 -0.77
C ASN A 207 8.01 0.88 -0.20
N ILE A 208 7.12 -0.11 -0.10
CA ILE A 208 7.44 -1.40 0.53
C ILE A 208 8.66 -2.07 -0.15
N LEU A 209 8.79 -2.00 -1.47
CA LEU A 209 9.90 -2.60 -2.22
C LEU A 209 11.24 -1.87 -2.05
N ASN A 210 11.26 -0.67 -1.46
CA ASN A 210 12.51 0.05 -1.21
C ASN A 210 13.42 -0.72 -0.25
N ALA A 211 12.84 -1.42 0.74
CA ALA A 211 13.62 -2.24 1.66
C ALA A 211 14.44 -3.32 0.91
N ALA A 212 13.89 -3.90 -0.16
CA ALA A 212 14.56 -4.89 -0.98
C ALA A 212 15.62 -4.29 -1.94
N LEU A 213 15.51 -3.00 -2.28
CA LEU A 213 16.46 -2.32 -3.15
C LEU A 213 17.69 -1.83 -2.39
N LYS A 214 17.54 -1.42 -1.13
CA LYS A 214 18.58 -0.79 -0.29
C LYS A 214 19.90 -1.58 -0.18
N PRO A 215 19.91 -2.93 -0.06
CA PRO A 215 21.18 -3.70 -0.04
C PRO A 215 22.02 -3.62 -1.33
N ASN A 216 21.44 -3.05 -2.39
CA ASN A 216 22.09 -2.83 -3.69
C ASN A 216 22.17 -1.34 -4.07
N ALA A 217 22.00 -0.42 -3.12
CA ALA A 217 21.89 1.02 -3.39
C ALA A 217 23.14 1.64 -3.99
N SER A 218 24.30 0.99 -3.85
CA SER A 218 25.53 1.38 -4.55
C SER A 218 25.41 1.24 -6.08
N LYS A 219 24.55 0.34 -6.58
CA LYS A 219 24.37 -0.01 -8.00
C LYS A 219 22.97 0.31 -8.50
N ALA A 220 21.95 0.19 -7.64
CA ALA A 220 20.54 0.27 -7.96
C ALA A 220 19.92 1.56 -7.46
N SER A 221 19.01 2.11 -8.26
CA SER A 221 18.20 3.29 -7.93
C SER A 221 16.84 3.22 -8.65
N ILE A 222 15.90 4.05 -8.25
CA ILE A 222 14.62 4.20 -8.96
C ILE A 222 14.83 4.56 -10.44
N GLY A 223 15.93 5.26 -10.79
CA GLY A 223 16.23 5.69 -12.16
C GLY A 223 16.82 4.61 -13.06
N ASN A 224 17.43 3.56 -12.51
CA ASN A 224 18.09 2.53 -13.29
C ASN A 224 17.56 1.11 -13.03
N THR A 225 16.48 0.99 -12.27
CA THR A 225 15.85 -0.30 -11.94
C THR A 225 14.37 -0.28 -12.35
N GLN A 226 13.98 -1.26 -13.16
CA GLN A 226 12.58 -1.54 -13.41
C GLN A 226 11.96 -2.15 -12.15
N MET A 227 11.02 -1.44 -11.54
CA MET A 227 10.30 -1.89 -10.37
C MET A 227 8.82 -2.13 -10.73
N ALA A 228 8.27 -3.24 -10.29
CA ALA A 228 6.83 -3.55 -10.41
C ALA A 228 6.42 -4.56 -9.35
N SER A 229 5.29 -4.34 -8.68
CA SER A 229 4.69 -5.32 -7.77
C SER A 229 4.26 -6.57 -8.54
N LEU A 230 4.51 -7.76 -7.99
CA LEU A 230 4.09 -9.04 -8.53
C LEU A 230 2.90 -9.61 -7.75
N ASP A 231 2.96 -9.54 -6.43
CA ASP A 231 1.89 -9.91 -5.52
C ASP A 231 1.74 -8.89 -4.39
N HIS A 232 0.72 -9.02 -3.57
CA HIS A 232 0.56 -8.29 -2.32
C HIS A 232 -0.38 -9.08 -1.41
N SER A 233 0.07 -9.34 -0.19
CA SER A 233 -0.70 -10.01 0.85
C SER A 233 -0.77 -9.12 2.08
N MET A 234 -1.92 -9.13 2.77
CA MET A 234 -2.11 -8.30 3.97
C MET A 234 -3.02 -9.03 4.96
N TRP A 235 -2.70 -8.94 6.25
CA TRP A 235 -3.48 -9.43 7.37
C TRP A 235 -3.82 -8.28 8.30
N PHE A 236 -5.08 -8.21 8.73
CA PHE A 236 -5.60 -7.19 9.64
C PHE A 236 -5.91 -7.84 10.99
N PHE A 237 -5.49 -7.23 12.07
CA PHE A 237 -5.54 -7.83 13.39
C PHE A 237 -6.47 -7.09 14.34
N ARG A 238 -6.47 -5.76 14.32
CA ARG A 238 -7.19 -4.91 15.27
C ARG A 238 -7.83 -3.72 14.58
N ASP A 239 -8.90 -3.23 15.19
CA ASP A 239 -9.49 -1.95 14.79
C ASP A 239 -8.52 -0.81 15.08
N PHE A 240 -8.59 0.26 14.32
CA PHE A 240 -7.68 1.39 14.42
C PHE A 240 -8.34 2.68 13.91
N ASP A 241 -7.72 3.81 14.27
CA ASP A 241 -8.06 5.12 13.79
C ASP A 241 -6.86 5.81 13.14
N PHE A 242 -7.13 6.67 12.17
CA PHE A 242 -6.10 7.50 11.52
C PHE A 242 -5.89 8.85 12.23
N ASN A 243 -6.24 8.97 13.50
CA ASN A 243 -6.19 10.25 14.24
C ASN A 243 -4.76 10.71 14.53
N ASP A 244 -3.79 9.81 14.54
CA ASP A 244 -2.39 10.11 14.78
C ASP A 244 -1.48 9.39 13.77
N TRP A 245 -0.17 9.59 13.92
CA TRP A 245 0.85 8.92 13.15
C TRP A 245 0.83 7.41 13.34
N MET A 246 1.06 6.70 12.26
CA MET A 246 1.20 5.25 12.24
C MET A 246 2.56 4.88 11.65
N LEU A 247 3.18 3.84 12.19
CA LEU A 247 4.47 3.36 11.71
C LEU A 247 4.29 2.19 10.76
N PHE A 248 4.85 2.30 9.55
CA PHE A 248 5.06 1.17 8.65
C PHE A 248 6.53 0.76 8.71
N SER A 249 6.82 -0.36 9.37
CA SER A 249 8.16 -0.91 9.57
C SER A 249 8.35 -2.10 8.64
N VAL A 250 9.22 -1.96 7.65
CA VAL A 250 9.41 -2.93 6.56
C VAL A 250 10.82 -3.50 6.61
N VAL A 251 10.94 -4.80 6.39
CA VAL A 251 12.22 -5.51 6.22
C VAL A 251 12.19 -6.33 4.93
N SER A 252 13.35 -6.52 4.30
CA SER A 252 13.47 -7.41 3.16
C SER A 252 14.38 -8.59 3.51
N PRO A 253 13.88 -9.82 3.47
CA PRO A 253 14.70 -11.00 3.72
C PRO A 253 15.58 -11.37 2.51
N SER A 254 15.20 -10.96 1.29
CA SER A 254 15.90 -11.40 0.08
C SER A 254 15.66 -10.52 -1.14
N THR A 255 16.72 -10.32 -1.93
CA THR A 255 16.65 -9.85 -3.31
C THR A 255 17.44 -10.83 -4.17
N SER A 256 16.77 -11.54 -5.09
CA SER A 256 17.38 -12.59 -5.92
C SER A 256 16.58 -12.79 -7.20
N GLY A 257 17.23 -13.24 -8.30
CA GLY A 257 16.55 -13.55 -9.56
C GLY A 257 15.75 -12.40 -10.15
N ALA A 258 16.23 -11.16 -10.01
CA ALA A 258 15.54 -9.92 -10.37
C ALA A 258 14.21 -9.70 -9.63
N ARG A 259 14.03 -10.28 -8.46
CA ARG A 259 12.88 -10.05 -7.56
C ARG A 259 13.37 -9.67 -6.17
N GLY A 260 12.54 -8.98 -5.43
CA GLY A 260 12.75 -8.68 -4.01
C GLY A 260 11.48 -8.95 -3.23
N LEU A 261 11.61 -9.66 -2.10
CA LEU A 261 10.55 -9.83 -1.13
C LEU A 261 10.71 -8.81 -0.01
N ALA A 262 9.63 -8.20 0.38
CA ALA A 262 9.56 -7.34 1.55
C ALA A 262 8.37 -7.74 2.43
N THR A 263 8.54 -7.67 3.75
CA THR A 263 7.48 -7.86 4.74
C THR A 263 7.46 -6.65 5.67
N GLY A 264 6.29 -6.22 6.10
CA GLY A 264 6.18 -5.05 6.95
C GLY A 264 5.04 -5.14 7.94
N ASN A 265 5.24 -4.56 9.11
CA ASN A 265 4.25 -4.42 10.16
C ASN A 265 3.78 -2.97 10.24
N ILE A 266 2.47 -2.77 10.39
CA ILE A 266 1.89 -1.45 10.59
C ILE A 266 1.41 -1.34 12.04
N PHE A 267 1.93 -0.34 12.74
CA PHE A 267 1.61 -0.07 14.14
C PHE A 267 0.94 1.29 14.28
N THR A 268 0.05 1.41 15.25
CA THR A 268 -0.33 2.72 15.79
C THR A 268 0.87 3.35 16.51
N ARG A 269 0.79 4.63 16.83
CA ARG A 269 1.89 5.34 17.50
C ARG A 269 2.20 4.80 18.90
N ASP A 270 1.20 4.33 19.60
CA ASP A 270 1.30 3.69 20.93
C ASP A 270 1.71 2.21 20.86
N GLY A 271 2.01 1.69 19.67
CA GLY A 271 2.61 0.37 19.47
C GLY A 271 1.63 -0.78 19.29
N VAL A 272 0.36 -0.52 19.01
CA VAL A 272 -0.61 -1.57 18.66
C VAL A 272 -0.37 -2.04 17.25
N LEU A 273 -0.11 -3.35 17.05
CA LEU A 273 0.03 -3.95 15.73
C LEU A 273 -1.36 -4.12 15.10
N ILE A 274 -1.60 -3.41 13.99
CA ILE A 274 -2.89 -3.40 13.30
C ILE A 274 -2.90 -4.24 12.04
N ALA A 275 -1.76 -4.35 11.34
CA ALA A 275 -1.66 -5.12 10.11
C ALA A 275 -0.24 -5.59 9.84
N THR A 276 -0.13 -6.70 9.10
CA THR A 276 1.12 -7.18 8.49
C THR A 276 0.93 -7.27 6.98
N VAL A 277 1.98 -6.94 6.24
CA VAL A 277 2.01 -6.91 4.77
C VAL A 277 3.18 -7.75 4.27
N ALA A 278 3.00 -8.44 3.14
CA ALA A 278 4.08 -9.09 2.40
C ALA A 278 3.91 -8.79 0.91
N GLN A 279 5.02 -8.46 0.22
CA GLN A 279 5.00 -8.15 -1.21
C GLN A 279 6.27 -8.62 -1.89
N GLU A 280 6.14 -9.43 -2.94
CA GLU A 280 7.22 -9.64 -3.89
C GLU A 280 7.11 -8.65 -5.06
N GLY A 281 8.23 -8.12 -5.51
CA GLY A 281 8.29 -7.24 -6.67
C GLY A 281 9.44 -7.55 -7.61
N LEU A 282 9.26 -7.20 -8.87
CA LEU A 282 10.34 -7.17 -9.86
C LEU A 282 11.31 -6.05 -9.50
N LEU A 283 12.60 -6.38 -9.43
CA LEU A 283 13.73 -5.45 -9.25
C LEU A 283 14.76 -5.76 -10.31
N ARG A 284 14.56 -5.30 -11.53
CA ARG A 284 15.39 -5.63 -12.69
C ARG A 284 16.24 -4.43 -13.09
N PRO A 285 17.58 -4.54 -13.12
CA PRO A 285 18.42 -3.50 -13.68
C PRO A 285 18.02 -3.18 -15.12
N LEU A 286 17.88 -1.88 -15.44
CA LEU A 286 17.69 -1.47 -16.83
C LEU A 286 18.98 -1.70 -17.59
N LYS A 287 18.88 -2.32 -18.78
CA LYS A 287 20.04 -2.45 -19.68
C LYS A 287 20.41 -1.05 -20.15
N ASN A 288 21.68 -0.67 -19.98
CA ASN A 288 22.18 0.54 -20.64
C ASN A 288 21.96 0.35 -22.16
N LYS A 289 21.21 1.28 -22.76
CA LYS A 289 21.10 1.36 -24.21
C LYS A 289 22.37 1.94 -24.79
#